data_1b8a76dd5c800d71988f9c7535e3edaf
#
_entry.id   1b8a76dd5c800d71988f9c7535e3edaf
#
_cell.length_a   1.000
_cell.length_b   1.000
_cell.length_c   1.000
_cell.angle_alpha   90.00
_cell.angle_beta   90.00
_cell.angle_gamma   90.00
#
_symmetry.space_group_name_H-M   'P 1'
#
loop_
_entity.id
_entity.type
_entity.pdbx_description
1 polymer ?
#
loop_
_entity_poly.entity_id
_entity_poly.type
_entity_poly.pdbx_seq_one_letter_code
_entity_poly.pdbx_strand_id
1 'polypeptide(L)'
;MEKKYTRLKFACYSMNITMGAVGNLSPLLFLSFRSEYGLSYSLLGLLVLVNFCTQLTMDLIFSFFSHKFNMEKAVKSMPYIAIVGFLLYALLPLAFPDFAYLGILLGTVIFSASSGFAEVLLSPVIAALPSENPEREMSKLHSVYAWGTVGVVVISTLYLFFVGSQYWHFLAMFFTLIPLAGAILFFGQKLPPLETPQKVEGVMEHLKKKEVWLCVFAIFLGGASECTMAQWCSGYVERALALPKIWGDIFGVALFAATLGIGRSLYAKIGKNIEKVLLLGSLGATVCYLVAALVGLPIFGLIACAFTGFCVSMLWPGSLVVSAEKVPTGGVFMYAMMAAGGDLGASVGPQLVGVITDGVSASAWGGELSKTLGITAEQLGMKTGMLVGALFPLVGVFVFLSFYLSKRKNAKKPLEQK
;
A
#
# COMPACT_ATOMS: atom_id res chain seq x y z
N MET A 1 13.88 -31.48 -10.87
CA MET A 1 13.46 -30.22 -11.56
C MET A 1 13.45 -29.00 -10.64
N GLU A 2 13.03 -29.10 -9.38
CA GLU A 2 12.98 -27.95 -8.44
C GLU A 2 14.30 -27.21 -8.25
N LYS A 3 15.45 -27.91 -8.16
CA LYS A 3 16.77 -27.25 -7.99
C LYS A 3 17.13 -26.28 -9.10
N LYS A 4 16.62 -26.48 -10.33
CA LYS A 4 16.93 -25.62 -11.49
C LYS A 4 16.35 -24.20 -11.34
N TYR A 5 15.20 -24.05 -10.67
CA TYR A 5 14.50 -22.77 -10.54
C TYR A 5 14.65 -22.11 -9.16
N THR A 6 15.38 -22.74 -8.24
CA THR A 6 15.58 -22.19 -6.88
C THR A 6 16.16 -20.78 -6.91
N ARG A 7 17.16 -20.54 -7.76
CA ARG A 7 17.81 -19.24 -7.94
C ARG A 7 16.82 -18.18 -8.46
N LEU A 8 15.94 -18.57 -9.41
CA LEU A 8 14.90 -17.69 -9.95
C LEU A 8 13.83 -17.37 -8.89
N LYS A 9 13.43 -18.33 -8.06
CA LYS A 9 12.52 -18.09 -6.92
C LYS A 9 13.09 -17.06 -5.95
N PHE A 10 14.36 -17.20 -5.56
CA PHE A 10 15.01 -16.24 -4.67
C PHE A 10 15.18 -14.86 -5.31
N ALA A 11 15.37 -14.77 -6.63
CA ALA A 11 15.38 -13.51 -7.35
C ALA A 11 14.00 -12.81 -7.24
N CYS A 12 12.90 -13.54 -7.43
CA CYS A 12 11.55 -13.02 -7.24
C CYS A 12 11.29 -12.59 -5.78
N TYR A 13 11.77 -13.35 -4.80
CA TYR A 13 11.64 -13.01 -3.39
C TYR A 13 12.42 -11.72 -3.05
N SER A 14 13.63 -11.55 -3.59
CA SER A 14 14.41 -10.32 -3.42
C SER A 14 13.65 -9.10 -3.96
N MET A 15 13.03 -9.21 -5.14
CA MET A 15 12.23 -8.13 -5.70
C MET A 15 10.98 -7.85 -4.88
N ASN A 16 10.37 -8.88 -4.30
CA ASN A 16 9.20 -8.71 -3.44
C ASN A 16 9.53 -8.00 -2.11
N ILE A 17 10.73 -8.26 -1.55
CA ILE A 17 11.26 -7.49 -0.40
C ILE A 17 11.55 -6.04 -0.84
N THR A 18 12.08 -5.85 -2.06
CA THR A 18 12.32 -4.50 -2.62
C THR A 18 11.03 -3.69 -2.71
N MET A 19 9.90 -4.30 -3.11
CA MET A 19 8.58 -3.66 -3.09
C MET A 19 8.21 -3.19 -1.68
N GLY A 20 8.47 -4.01 -0.66
CA GLY A 20 8.29 -3.64 0.74
C GLY A 20 9.12 -2.40 1.14
N ALA A 21 10.37 -2.31 0.67
CA ALA A 21 11.22 -1.14 0.90
C ALA A 21 10.69 0.11 0.17
N VAL A 22 10.28 -0.02 -1.08
CA VAL A 22 9.68 1.06 -1.89
C VAL A 22 8.43 1.64 -1.22
N GLY A 23 7.56 0.79 -0.71
CA GLY A 23 6.31 1.22 -0.09
C GLY A 23 6.46 1.87 1.29
N ASN A 24 7.54 1.57 2.04
CA ASN A 24 7.63 1.96 3.44
C ASN A 24 8.78 2.93 3.76
N LEU A 25 9.81 3.04 2.91
CA LEU A 25 10.98 3.90 3.22
C LEU A 25 10.60 5.37 3.35
N SER A 26 9.88 5.94 2.38
CA SER A 26 9.50 7.37 2.41
C SER A 26 8.66 7.73 3.63
N PRO A 27 7.61 7.00 4.02
CA PRO A 27 6.83 7.29 5.23
C PRO A 27 7.64 7.29 6.52
N LEU A 28 8.60 6.37 6.66
CA LEU A 28 9.49 6.30 7.81
C LEU A 28 10.46 7.49 7.88
N LEU A 29 10.73 8.12 6.73
CA LEU A 29 11.61 9.28 6.60
C LEU A 29 10.87 10.63 6.57
N PHE A 30 9.54 10.67 6.61
CA PHE A 30 8.75 11.89 6.52
C PHE A 30 9.21 12.98 7.46
N LEU A 31 9.41 12.65 8.73
CA LEU A 31 9.84 13.63 9.73
C LEU A 31 11.32 14.01 9.57
N SER A 32 12.16 13.13 9.05
CA SER A 32 13.55 13.45 8.67
C SER A 32 13.55 14.48 7.55
N PHE A 33 12.76 14.27 6.51
CA PHE A 33 12.64 15.22 5.39
C PHE A 33 12.05 16.57 5.82
N ARG A 34 11.07 16.54 6.73
CA ARG A 34 10.49 17.76 7.29
C ARG A 34 11.52 18.56 8.09
N SER A 35 12.31 17.89 8.93
CA SER A 35 13.30 18.55 9.77
C SER A 35 14.51 19.06 8.98
N GLU A 36 14.94 18.32 7.96
CA GLU A 36 16.16 18.62 7.19
C GLU A 36 15.90 19.61 6.05
N TYR A 37 14.80 19.42 5.29
CA TYR A 37 14.49 20.22 4.09
C TYR A 37 13.28 21.13 4.26
N GLY A 38 12.66 21.20 5.45
CA GLY A 38 11.50 22.05 5.70
C GLY A 38 10.24 21.65 4.91
N LEU A 39 10.13 20.37 4.48
CA LEU A 39 9.02 19.93 3.63
C LEU A 39 7.68 20.00 4.37
N SER A 40 6.66 20.47 3.67
CA SER A 40 5.29 20.47 4.17
C SER A 40 4.68 19.06 4.19
N TYR A 41 3.65 18.84 4.97
CA TYR A 41 2.92 17.57 4.99
C TYR A 41 2.26 17.25 3.65
N SER A 42 1.82 18.26 2.91
CA SER A 42 1.32 18.13 1.54
C SER A 42 2.37 17.54 0.59
N LEU A 43 3.62 18.00 0.67
CA LEU A 43 4.74 17.48 -0.12
C LEU A 43 5.11 16.05 0.27
N LEU A 44 5.04 15.72 1.57
CA LEU A 44 5.27 14.36 2.04
C LEU A 44 4.17 13.41 1.54
N GLY A 45 2.90 13.82 1.62
CA GLY A 45 1.78 13.07 1.05
C GLY A 45 1.90 12.91 -0.47
N LEU A 46 2.42 13.93 -1.18
CA LEU A 46 2.65 13.88 -2.62
C LEU A 46 3.67 12.79 -3.01
N LEU A 47 4.66 12.47 -2.17
CA LEU A 47 5.57 11.34 -2.40
C LEU A 47 4.80 10.02 -2.43
N VAL A 48 3.84 9.82 -1.52
CA VAL A 48 2.99 8.62 -1.49
C VAL A 48 2.08 8.58 -2.71
N LEU A 49 1.44 9.71 -3.05
CA LEU A 49 0.59 9.82 -4.23
C LEU A 49 1.38 9.43 -5.49
N VAL A 50 2.57 10.00 -5.69
CA VAL A 50 3.43 9.72 -6.85
C VAL A 50 3.88 8.26 -6.86
N ASN A 51 4.21 7.68 -5.69
CA ASN A 51 4.57 6.27 -5.58
C ASN A 51 3.47 5.36 -6.14
N PHE A 52 2.24 5.47 -5.61
CA PHE A 52 1.14 4.62 -6.04
C PHE A 52 0.63 4.95 -7.45
N CYS A 53 0.60 6.23 -7.85
CA CYS A 53 0.24 6.59 -9.23
C CYS A 53 1.25 6.04 -10.25
N THR A 54 2.53 5.96 -9.89
CA THR A 54 3.55 5.35 -10.75
C THR A 54 3.32 3.84 -10.85
N GLN A 55 3.07 3.14 -9.74
CA GLN A 55 2.73 1.71 -9.74
C GLN A 55 1.49 1.46 -10.58
N LEU A 56 0.40 2.18 -10.32
CA LEU A 56 -0.83 2.12 -11.10
C LEU A 56 -0.58 2.29 -12.61
N THR A 57 0.28 3.26 -12.99
CA THR A 57 0.62 3.49 -14.39
C THR A 57 1.30 2.27 -15.01
N MET A 58 2.23 1.63 -14.28
CA MET A 58 2.90 0.41 -14.73
C MET A 58 1.91 -0.76 -14.84
N ASP A 59 1.01 -0.92 -13.86
CA ASP A 59 -0.01 -1.97 -13.87
C ASP A 59 -0.93 -1.85 -15.09
N LEU A 60 -1.40 -0.62 -15.38
CA LEU A 60 -2.23 -0.37 -16.55
C LEU A 60 -1.48 -0.62 -17.86
N ILE A 61 -0.22 -0.16 -17.98
CA ILE A 61 0.61 -0.40 -19.16
C ILE A 61 0.77 -1.90 -19.40
N PHE A 62 1.09 -2.68 -18.37
CA PHE A 62 1.26 -4.13 -18.53
C PHE A 62 -0.06 -4.88 -18.71
N SER A 63 -1.13 -4.47 -18.05
CA SER A 63 -2.44 -5.09 -18.22
C SER A 63 -2.98 -4.96 -19.66
N PHE A 64 -2.77 -3.80 -20.30
CA PHE A 64 -3.31 -3.55 -21.63
C PHE A 64 -2.30 -3.76 -22.78
N PHE A 65 -1.01 -3.60 -22.52
CA PHE A 65 0.02 -3.60 -23.57
C PHE A 65 1.09 -4.67 -23.39
N SER A 66 0.90 -5.64 -22.47
CA SER A 66 1.89 -6.71 -22.19
C SER A 66 2.37 -7.43 -23.46
N HIS A 67 1.50 -7.61 -24.47
CA HIS A 67 1.83 -8.23 -25.75
C HIS A 67 2.88 -7.46 -26.58
N LYS A 68 3.14 -6.19 -26.26
CA LYS A 68 4.16 -5.35 -26.93
C LYS A 68 5.54 -5.44 -26.26
N PHE A 69 5.63 -6.03 -25.07
CA PHE A 69 6.86 -6.07 -24.29
C PHE A 69 7.48 -7.46 -24.27
N ASN A 70 8.81 -7.48 -24.24
CA ASN A 70 9.53 -8.71 -23.94
C ASN A 70 9.51 -8.93 -22.43
N MET A 71 8.65 -9.85 -21.97
CA MET A 71 8.41 -10.10 -20.56
C MET A 71 9.69 -10.51 -19.81
N GLU A 72 10.57 -11.29 -20.44
CA GLU A 72 11.85 -11.68 -19.84
C GLU A 72 12.76 -10.48 -19.59
N LYS A 73 12.85 -9.56 -20.56
CA LYS A 73 13.62 -8.32 -20.39
C LYS A 73 13.00 -7.42 -19.32
N ALA A 74 11.66 -7.30 -19.28
CA ALA A 74 10.96 -6.52 -18.27
C ALA A 74 11.24 -7.05 -16.87
N VAL A 75 11.10 -8.36 -16.63
CA VAL A 75 11.41 -8.99 -15.34
C VAL A 75 12.86 -8.75 -14.93
N LYS A 76 13.81 -8.95 -15.85
CA LYS A 76 15.25 -8.78 -15.56
C LYS A 76 15.66 -7.32 -15.38
N SER A 77 14.90 -6.35 -15.88
CA SER A 77 15.20 -4.92 -15.70
C SER A 77 14.78 -4.37 -14.34
N MET A 78 13.80 -5.00 -13.68
CA MET A 78 13.28 -4.52 -12.38
C MET A 78 14.37 -4.17 -11.34
N PRO A 79 15.33 -5.08 -11.04
CA PRO A 79 16.32 -4.78 -10.02
C PRO A 79 17.21 -3.59 -10.38
N TYR A 80 17.55 -3.41 -11.65
CA TYR A 80 18.38 -2.28 -12.09
C TYR A 80 17.63 -0.96 -11.97
N ILE A 81 16.34 -0.94 -12.31
CA ILE A 81 15.48 0.24 -12.15
C ILE A 81 15.38 0.60 -10.66
N ALA A 82 15.17 -0.39 -9.78
CA ALA A 82 15.12 -0.16 -8.34
C ALA A 82 16.43 0.40 -7.79
N ILE A 83 17.60 -0.17 -8.18
CA ILE A 83 18.91 0.33 -7.77
C ILE A 83 19.10 1.78 -8.17
N VAL A 84 18.83 2.11 -9.44
CA VAL A 84 18.93 3.49 -9.93
C VAL A 84 18.00 4.41 -9.14
N GLY A 85 16.74 3.99 -8.89
CA GLY A 85 15.78 4.76 -8.13
C GLY A 85 16.26 5.05 -6.68
N PHE A 86 16.71 4.06 -5.93
CA PHE A 86 17.23 4.24 -4.58
C PHE A 86 18.50 5.10 -4.56
N LEU A 87 19.40 4.93 -5.53
CA LEU A 87 20.61 5.77 -5.60
C LEU A 87 20.28 7.21 -5.92
N LEU A 88 19.38 7.49 -6.87
CA LEU A 88 18.94 8.86 -7.16
C LEU A 88 18.23 9.47 -5.95
N TYR A 89 17.35 8.71 -5.30
CA TYR A 89 16.66 9.13 -4.08
C TYR A 89 17.62 9.56 -2.97
N ALA A 90 18.74 8.84 -2.80
CA ALA A 90 19.73 9.13 -1.77
C ALA A 90 20.75 10.21 -2.18
N LEU A 91 21.25 10.16 -3.42
CA LEU A 91 22.42 10.95 -3.83
C LEU A 91 22.06 12.33 -4.40
N LEU A 92 20.90 12.47 -5.08
CA LEU A 92 20.52 13.77 -5.64
C LEU A 92 20.32 14.85 -4.58
N PRO A 93 19.66 14.58 -3.42
CA PRO A 93 19.55 15.55 -2.33
C PRO A 93 20.90 15.97 -1.75
N LEU A 94 21.88 15.06 -1.74
CA LEU A 94 23.25 15.38 -1.28
C LEU A 94 24.01 16.23 -2.29
N ALA A 95 23.87 15.92 -3.58
CA ALA A 95 24.56 16.65 -4.64
C ALA A 95 23.93 18.02 -4.91
N PHE A 96 22.63 18.16 -4.76
CA PHE A 96 21.84 19.36 -5.03
C PHE A 96 20.87 19.65 -3.88
N PRO A 97 21.34 20.14 -2.71
CA PRO A 97 20.49 20.36 -1.55
C PRO A 97 19.32 21.33 -1.79
N ASP A 98 19.50 22.35 -2.62
CA ASP A 98 18.46 23.32 -2.98
C ASP A 98 17.30 22.69 -3.77
N PHE A 99 17.55 21.55 -4.41
CA PHE A 99 16.58 20.76 -5.18
C PHE A 99 16.33 19.39 -4.56
N ALA A 100 16.58 19.24 -3.25
CA ALA A 100 16.50 17.95 -2.56
C ALA A 100 15.17 17.24 -2.80
N TYR A 101 14.06 17.96 -2.71
CA TYR A 101 12.72 17.39 -2.94
C TYR A 101 12.55 16.82 -4.35
N LEU A 102 13.06 17.50 -5.38
CA LEU A 102 13.00 16.99 -6.76
C LEU A 102 13.83 15.71 -6.90
N GLY A 103 14.97 15.61 -6.22
CA GLY A 103 15.79 14.41 -6.19
C GLY A 103 15.06 13.23 -5.55
N ILE A 104 14.44 13.46 -4.39
CA ILE A 104 13.61 12.47 -3.68
C ILE A 104 12.44 12.04 -4.57
N LEU A 105 11.74 12.97 -5.19
CA LEU A 105 10.59 12.72 -6.06
C LEU A 105 11.00 11.90 -7.29
N LEU A 106 12.09 12.25 -7.96
CA LEU A 106 12.59 11.52 -9.12
C LEU A 106 12.99 10.09 -8.75
N GLY A 107 13.72 9.93 -7.66
CA GLY A 107 14.05 8.61 -7.12
C GLY A 107 12.81 7.79 -6.82
N THR A 108 11.78 8.43 -6.21
CA THR A 108 10.48 7.80 -5.94
C THR A 108 9.82 7.30 -7.22
N VAL A 109 9.72 8.10 -8.27
CA VAL A 109 9.14 7.67 -9.56
C VAL A 109 9.87 6.45 -10.11
N ILE A 110 11.21 6.46 -10.08
CA ILE A 110 12.01 5.39 -10.70
C ILE A 110 11.91 4.09 -9.91
N PHE A 111 12.07 4.09 -8.59
CA PHE A 111 11.93 2.83 -7.85
C PHE A 111 10.47 2.33 -7.79
N SER A 112 9.49 3.23 -7.82
CA SER A 112 8.07 2.87 -7.87
C SER A 112 7.71 2.20 -9.20
N ALA A 113 8.32 2.61 -10.32
CA ALA A 113 8.16 1.93 -11.59
C ALA A 113 8.66 0.46 -11.52
N SER A 114 9.78 0.22 -10.83
CA SER A 114 10.25 -1.14 -10.57
C SER A 114 9.26 -1.94 -9.70
N SER A 115 8.65 -1.30 -8.70
CA SER A 115 7.66 -1.93 -7.83
C SER A 115 6.40 -2.32 -8.60
N GLY A 116 5.88 -1.43 -9.47
CA GLY A 116 4.73 -1.76 -10.32
C GLY A 116 5.04 -2.92 -11.28
N PHE A 117 6.23 -2.95 -11.91
CA PHE A 117 6.64 -4.11 -12.68
C PHE A 117 6.66 -5.40 -11.85
N ALA A 118 7.18 -5.34 -10.63
CA ALA A 118 7.26 -6.50 -9.76
C ALA A 118 5.85 -6.99 -9.36
N GLU A 119 4.92 -6.09 -9.08
CA GLU A 119 3.54 -6.41 -8.72
C GLU A 119 2.85 -7.23 -9.81
N VAL A 120 2.95 -6.79 -11.07
CA VAL A 120 2.31 -7.47 -12.20
C VAL A 120 3.06 -8.75 -12.62
N LEU A 121 4.40 -8.78 -12.54
CA LEU A 121 5.19 -9.81 -13.19
C LEU A 121 5.68 -10.93 -12.27
N LEU A 122 5.84 -10.70 -10.96
CA LEU A 122 6.39 -11.73 -10.07
C LEU A 122 5.43 -12.92 -9.89
N SER A 123 4.14 -12.66 -9.74
CA SER A 123 3.13 -13.70 -9.58
C SER A 123 3.03 -14.61 -10.80
N PRO A 124 2.94 -14.11 -12.05
CA PRO A 124 3.01 -14.94 -13.24
C PRO A 124 4.31 -15.74 -13.37
N VAL A 125 5.46 -15.16 -13.01
CA VAL A 125 6.74 -15.90 -13.04
C VAL A 125 6.70 -17.07 -12.08
N ILE A 126 6.27 -16.88 -10.84
CA ILE A 126 6.18 -17.96 -9.85
C ILE A 126 5.14 -19.00 -10.25
N ALA A 127 3.99 -18.59 -10.77
CA ALA A 127 2.94 -19.51 -11.25
C ALA A 127 3.41 -20.40 -12.43
N ALA A 128 4.26 -19.87 -13.32
CA ALA A 128 4.81 -20.61 -14.44
C ALA A 128 5.94 -21.59 -14.06
N LEU A 129 6.42 -21.57 -12.81
CA LEU A 129 7.46 -22.50 -12.37
C LEU A 129 6.88 -23.89 -12.10
N PRO A 130 7.55 -24.98 -12.54
CA PRO A 130 7.17 -26.33 -12.16
C PRO A 130 7.21 -26.52 -10.65
N SER A 131 6.07 -26.82 -10.05
CA SER A 131 5.93 -27.05 -8.61
C SER A 131 4.91 -28.16 -8.35
N GLU A 132 5.16 -28.97 -7.32
CA GLU A 132 4.18 -29.95 -6.82
C GLU A 132 2.98 -29.29 -6.15
N ASN A 133 3.17 -28.05 -5.66
CA ASN A 133 2.11 -27.25 -5.03
C ASN A 133 2.24 -25.77 -5.41
N PRO A 134 1.66 -25.35 -6.55
CA PRO A 134 1.72 -23.94 -7.01
C PRO A 134 1.13 -22.94 -6.02
N GLU A 135 0.05 -23.30 -5.34
CA GLU A 135 -0.61 -22.42 -4.35
C GLU A 135 0.34 -22.11 -3.18
N ARG A 136 1.10 -23.11 -2.72
CA ARG A 136 2.11 -22.94 -1.67
C ARG A 136 3.22 -22.00 -2.10
N GLU A 137 3.68 -22.08 -3.34
CA GLU A 137 4.74 -21.19 -3.85
C GLU A 137 4.24 -19.74 -3.98
N MET A 138 3.01 -19.56 -4.42
CA MET A 138 2.35 -18.26 -4.45
C MET A 138 2.18 -17.68 -3.03
N SER A 139 1.71 -18.47 -2.09
CA SER A 139 1.58 -18.07 -0.68
C SER A 139 2.93 -17.67 -0.08
N LYS A 140 4.02 -18.38 -0.40
CA LYS A 140 5.38 -18.01 0.01
C LYS A 140 5.81 -16.66 -0.54
N LEU A 141 5.55 -16.39 -1.84
CA LEU A 141 5.86 -15.11 -2.44
C LEU A 141 5.22 -13.96 -1.66
N HIS A 142 3.91 -14.03 -1.40
CA HIS A 142 3.20 -13.00 -0.64
C HIS A 142 3.63 -12.91 0.83
N SER A 143 4.01 -14.04 1.44
CA SER A 143 4.56 -14.04 2.80
C SER A 143 5.92 -13.34 2.88
N VAL A 144 6.77 -13.53 1.86
CA VAL A 144 8.07 -12.83 1.77
C VAL A 144 7.90 -11.32 1.68
N TYR A 145 6.88 -10.83 0.97
CA TYR A 145 6.54 -9.39 0.96
C TYR A 145 6.23 -8.88 2.38
N ALA A 146 5.35 -9.56 3.09
CA ALA A 146 4.94 -9.14 4.43
C ALA A 146 6.13 -9.14 5.41
N TRP A 147 6.94 -10.20 5.43
CA TRP A 147 8.13 -10.26 6.26
C TRP A 147 9.21 -9.27 5.82
N GLY A 148 9.33 -9.04 4.51
CA GLY A 148 10.20 -8.02 3.95
C GLY A 148 9.83 -6.63 4.44
N THR A 149 8.55 -6.29 4.43
CA THR A 149 8.03 -5.03 4.97
C THR A 149 8.36 -4.86 6.46
N VAL A 150 8.11 -5.89 7.27
CA VAL A 150 8.49 -5.86 8.70
C VAL A 150 9.99 -5.65 8.87
N GLY A 151 10.81 -6.37 8.09
CA GLY A 151 12.27 -6.22 8.13
C GLY A 151 12.71 -4.81 7.76
N VAL A 152 12.15 -4.22 6.72
CA VAL A 152 12.43 -2.82 6.31
C VAL A 152 12.07 -1.83 7.41
N VAL A 153 10.89 -1.96 8.02
CA VAL A 153 10.46 -1.09 9.12
C VAL A 153 11.43 -1.21 10.30
N VAL A 154 11.71 -2.42 10.76
CA VAL A 154 12.59 -2.66 11.92
C VAL A 154 14.01 -2.15 11.65
N ILE A 155 14.59 -2.48 10.50
CA ILE A 155 15.96 -2.01 10.15
C ILE A 155 15.99 -0.50 10.07
N SER A 156 15.01 0.13 9.42
CA SER A 156 14.94 1.58 9.29
C SER A 156 14.80 2.25 10.66
N THR A 157 13.93 1.74 11.51
CA THR A 157 13.71 2.28 12.85
C THR A 157 14.97 2.19 13.71
N LEU A 158 15.62 1.02 13.74
CA LEU A 158 16.87 0.83 14.49
C LEU A 158 18.00 1.70 13.94
N TYR A 159 18.11 1.80 12.62
CA TYR A 159 19.09 2.68 11.98
C TYR A 159 18.88 4.15 12.38
N LEU A 160 17.67 4.66 12.23
CA LEU A 160 17.34 6.04 12.57
C LEU A 160 17.51 6.32 14.08
N PHE A 161 17.27 5.33 14.93
CA PHE A 161 17.43 5.44 16.38
C PHE A 161 18.92 5.49 16.81
N PHE A 162 19.76 4.61 16.25
CA PHE A 162 21.17 4.48 16.69
C PHE A 162 22.12 5.38 15.90
N VAL A 163 21.88 5.59 14.61
CA VAL A 163 22.76 6.36 13.71
C VAL A 163 22.31 7.80 13.59
N GLY A 164 20.99 8.03 13.60
CA GLY A 164 20.40 9.35 13.51
C GLY A 164 19.76 9.64 12.15
N SER A 165 18.74 10.48 12.17
CA SER A 165 17.93 10.81 11.01
C SER A 165 18.68 11.62 9.94
N GLN A 166 19.72 12.37 10.31
CA GLN A 166 20.56 13.13 9.38
C GLN A 166 21.34 12.24 8.39
N TYR A 167 21.49 10.95 8.68
CA TYR A 167 22.18 9.99 7.82
C TYR A 167 21.23 9.09 7.02
N TRP A 168 19.98 9.49 6.84
CA TRP A 168 18.95 8.71 6.16
C TRP A 168 19.33 8.26 4.73
N HIS A 169 20.17 9.03 4.05
CA HIS A 169 20.65 8.72 2.70
C HIS A 169 21.47 7.43 2.66
N PHE A 170 22.27 7.12 3.70
CA PHE A 170 22.98 5.84 3.78
C PHE A 170 22.03 4.67 3.99
N LEU A 171 20.91 4.87 4.70
CA LEU A 171 19.86 3.86 4.82
C LEU A 171 19.23 3.54 3.46
N ALA A 172 18.92 4.57 2.67
CA ALA A 172 18.38 4.39 1.33
C ALA A 172 19.38 3.67 0.41
N MET A 173 20.69 4.03 0.48
CA MET A 173 21.74 3.31 -0.22
C MET A 173 21.88 1.86 0.24
N PHE A 174 21.77 1.59 1.55
CA PHE A 174 21.79 0.22 2.07
C PHE A 174 20.69 -0.64 1.47
N PHE A 175 19.49 -0.11 1.27
CA PHE A 175 18.40 -0.85 0.65
C PHE A 175 18.64 -1.20 -0.83
N THR A 176 19.61 -0.58 -1.52
CA THR A 176 20.02 -1.02 -2.86
C THR A 176 20.61 -2.43 -2.89
N LEU A 177 21.11 -2.93 -1.74
CA LEU A 177 21.64 -4.28 -1.64
C LEU A 177 20.59 -5.36 -1.93
N ILE A 178 19.31 -5.07 -1.65
CA ILE A 178 18.23 -6.02 -1.87
C ILE A 178 17.99 -6.23 -3.39
N PRO A 179 17.69 -5.20 -4.21
CA PRO A 179 17.57 -5.38 -5.64
C PRO A 179 18.90 -5.77 -6.30
N LEU A 180 20.06 -5.40 -5.74
CA LEU A 180 21.37 -5.89 -6.24
C LEU A 180 21.48 -7.43 -6.13
N ALA A 181 21.07 -7.99 -4.98
CA ALA A 181 20.97 -9.44 -4.84
C ALA A 181 20.00 -10.03 -5.88
N GLY A 182 18.86 -9.38 -6.14
CA GLY A 182 17.93 -9.74 -7.21
C GLY A 182 18.59 -9.75 -8.60
N ALA A 183 19.34 -8.71 -8.94
CA ALA A 183 20.08 -8.61 -10.21
C ALA A 183 21.07 -9.77 -10.40
N ILE A 184 21.85 -10.05 -9.36
CA ILE A 184 22.82 -11.17 -9.36
C ILE A 184 22.08 -12.51 -9.53
N LEU A 185 20.94 -12.68 -8.85
CA LEU A 185 20.17 -13.92 -8.90
C LEU A 185 19.47 -14.11 -10.27
N PHE A 186 18.99 -13.06 -10.91
CA PHE A 186 18.42 -13.12 -12.28
C PHE A 186 19.48 -13.33 -13.36
N PHE A 187 20.75 -12.97 -13.09
CA PHE A 187 21.80 -13.07 -14.10
C PHE A 187 21.96 -14.50 -14.61
N GLY A 188 21.91 -14.66 -15.93
CA GLY A 188 22.04 -15.96 -16.61
C GLY A 188 20.82 -16.88 -16.48
N GLN A 189 19.75 -16.50 -15.76
CA GLN A 189 18.53 -17.31 -15.67
C GLN A 189 17.67 -17.12 -16.93
N LYS A 190 17.06 -18.22 -17.39
CA LYS A 190 15.99 -18.19 -18.39
C LYS A 190 14.65 -18.28 -17.67
N LEU A 191 13.73 -17.38 -17.99
CA LEU A 191 12.38 -17.45 -17.48
C LEU A 191 11.58 -18.57 -18.17
N PRO A 192 10.61 -19.19 -17.47
CA PRO A 192 9.65 -20.04 -18.13
C PRO A 192 8.81 -19.21 -19.12
N PRO A 193 8.19 -19.84 -20.13
CA PRO A 193 7.24 -19.15 -20.97
C PRO A 193 6.12 -18.56 -20.12
N LEU A 194 5.95 -17.24 -20.17
CA LEU A 194 4.88 -16.54 -19.48
C LEU A 194 3.69 -16.43 -20.42
N GLU A 195 2.52 -16.80 -19.93
CA GLU A 195 1.27 -16.56 -20.65
C GLU A 195 1.04 -15.04 -20.71
N THR A 196 1.04 -14.50 -21.91
CA THR A 196 0.63 -13.10 -22.11
C THR A 196 -0.89 -13.00 -21.96
N PRO A 197 -1.41 -12.03 -21.21
CA PRO A 197 -2.85 -11.83 -21.13
C PRO A 197 -3.46 -11.71 -22.53
N GLN A 198 -4.50 -12.48 -22.78
CA GLN A 198 -5.25 -12.38 -24.03
C GLN A 198 -5.84 -10.97 -24.15
N LYS A 199 -5.99 -10.50 -25.40
CA LYS A 199 -6.62 -9.20 -25.69
C LYS A 199 -7.97 -9.13 -24.97
N VAL A 200 -8.16 -8.13 -24.14
CA VAL A 200 -9.40 -7.96 -23.38
C VAL A 200 -10.52 -7.56 -24.34
N GLU A 201 -11.49 -8.45 -24.55
CA GLU A 201 -12.66 -8.17 -25.35
C GLU A 201 -13.80 -7.60 -24.50
N GLY A 202 -14.66 -6.78 -25.09
CA GLY A 202 -15.85 -6.26 -24.42
C GLY A 202 -15.60 -5.20 -23.34
N VAL A 203 -14.43 -4.57 -23.29
CA VAL A 203 -14.08 -3.51 -22.31
C VAL A 203 -15.17 -2.45 -22.20
N MET A 204 -15.64 -1.93 -23.34
CA MET A 204 -16.62 -0.84 -23.38
C MET A 204 -17.98 -1.26 -22.82
N GLU A 205 -18.37 -2.53 -22.96
CA GLU A 205 -19.60 -3.05 -22.38
C GLU A 205 -19.51 -3.17 -20.85
N HIS A 206 -18.36 -3.58 -20.34
CA HIS A 206 -18.12 -3.67 -18.91
C HIS A 206 -18.08 -2.28 -18.25
N LEU A 207 -17.47 -1.29 -18.89
CA LEU A 207 -17.43 0.10 -18.40
C LEU A 207 -18.80 0.75 -18.26
N LYS A 208 -19.82 0.26 -18.96
CA LYS A 208 -21.20 0.74 -18.84
C LYS A 208 -21.95 0.15 -17.63
N LYS A 209 -21.43 -0.92 -17.03
CA LYS A 209 -22.10 -1.61 -15.91
C LYS A 209 -21.85 -0.86 -14.59
N LYS A 210 -22.91 -0.51 -13.89
CA LYS A 210 -22.82 0.16 -12.58
C LYS A 210 -22.10 -0.69 -11.53
N GLU A 211 -22.24 -2.00 -11.61
CA GLU A 211 -21.61 -2.98 -10.73
C GLU A 211 -20.09 -2.88 -10.79
N VAL A 212 -19.50 -2.64 -11.95
CA VAL A 212 -18.06 -2.46 -12.14
C VAL A 212 -17.59 -1.26 -11.33
N TRP A 213 -18.22 -0.10 -11.52
CA TRP A 213 -17.83 1.13 -10.83
C TRP A 213 -18.06 1.06 -9.32
N LEU A 214 -19.12 0.37 -8.88
CA LEU A 214 -19.37 0.18 -7.46
C LEU A 214 -18.31 -0.71 -6.82
N CYS A 215 -17.85 -1.76 -7.50
CA CYS A 215 -16.73 -2.59 -7.02
C CYS A 215 -15.40 -1.82 -7.02
N VAL A 216 -15.11 -1.05 -8.08
CA VAL A 216 -13.92 -0.18 -8.14
C VAL A 216 -13.95 0.86 -7.03
N PHE A 217 -15.09 1.46 -6.75
CA PHE A 217 -15.24 2.40 -5.65
C PHE A 217 -15.08 1.72 -4.28
N ALA A 218 -15.57 0.49 -4.12
CA ALA A 218 -15.41 -0.28 -2.88
C ALA A 218 -13.93 -0.55 -2.58
N ILE A 219 -13.13 -0.98 -3.56
CA ILE A 219 -11.69 -1.23 -3.35
C ILE A 219 -10.90 0.09 -3.19
N PHE A 220 -11.29 1.16 -3.88
CA PHE A 220 -10.77 2.50 -3.66
C PHE A 220 -10.89 2.91 -2.19
N LEU A 221 -12.07 2.74 -1.60
CA LEU A 221 -12.30 3.04 -0.19
C LEU A 221 -11.47 2.13 0.73
N GLY A 222 -11.30 0.87 0.36
CA GLY A 222 -10.44 -0.09 1.06
C GLY A 222 -8.97 0.33 1.04
N GLY A 223 -8.43 0.63 -0.14
CA GLY A 223 -7.05 1.09 -0.33
C GLY A 223 -6.78 2.41 0.39
N ALA A 224 -7.69 3.39 0.27
CA ALA A 224 -7.59 4.65 0.99
C ALA A 224 -7.59 4.43 2.52
N SER A 225 -8.47 3.57 3.04
CA SER A 225 -8.54 3.27 4.48
C SER A 225 -7.28 2.57 5.01
N GLU A 226 -6.73 1.63 4.26
CA GLU A 226 -5.51 0.90 4.62
C GLU A 226 -4.28 1.80 4.56
N CYS A 227 -4.04 2.42 3.39
CA CYS A 227 -2.82 3.15 3.15
C CYS A 227 -2.75 4.50 3.89
N THR A 228 -3.86 5.17 4.12
CA THR A 228 -3.86 6.40 4.94
C THR A 228 -3.29 6.15 6.33
N MET A 229 -3.76 5.12 7.03
CA MET A 229 -3.24 4.79 8.35
C MET A 229 -1.80 4.26 8.25
N ALA A 230 -1.52 3.32 7.36
CA ALA A 230 -0.20 2.72 7.23
C ALA A 230 0.90 3.74 6.95
N GLN A 231 0.65 4.72 6.08
CA GLN A 231 1.64 5.69 5.64
C GLN A 231 1.87 6.83 6.66
N TRP A 232 0.84 7.21 7.41
CA TRP A 232 0.94 8.30 8.38
C TRP A 232 1.17 7.86 9.82
N CYS A 233 1.01 6.56 10.13
CA CYS A 233 0.99 6.06 11.50
C CYS A 233 2.23 6.49 12.32
N SER A 234 3.45 6.32 11.78
CA SER A 234 4.68 6.70 12.47
C SER A 234 4.70 8.20 12.80
N GLY A 235 4.52 9.06 11.79
CA GLY A 235 4.52 10.51 11.97
C GLY A 235 3.37 11.01 12.84
N TYR A 236 2.20 10.38 12.74
CA TYR A 236 1.03 10.70 13.55
C TYR A 236 1.28 10.40 15.04
N VAL A 237 1.83 9.24 15.34
CA VAL A 237 2.14 8.83 16.73
C VAL A 237 3.16 9.78 17.35
N GLU A 238 4.19 10.18 16.60
CA GLU A 238 5.19 11.11 17.10
C GLU A 238 4.64 12.53 17.26
N ARG A 239 4.00 13.09 16.25
CA ARG A 239 3.62 14.51 16.21
C ARG A 239 2.26 14.78 16.84
N ALA A 240 1.25 13.96 16.55
CA ALA A 240 -0.10 14.18 17.03
C ALA A 240 -0.34 13.60 18.43
N LEU A 241 0.26 12.44 18.73
CA LEU A 241 0.11 11.78 20.03
C LEU A 241 1.25 12.10 20.99
N ALA A 242 2.31 12.80 20.53
CA ALA A 242 3.50 13.17 21.30
C ALA A 242 4.19 11.95 21.98
N LEU A 243 4.20 10.81 21.31
CA LEU A 243 4.92 9.61 21.73
C LEU A 243 6.25 9.51 20.99
N PRO A 244 7.27 8.82 21.56
CA PRO A 244 8.53 8.60 20.85
C PRO A 244 8.33 7.94 19.48
N LYS A 245 9.05 8.41 18.44
CA LYS A 245 8.97 7.89 17.07
C LYS A 245 9.07 6.36 17.00
N ILE A 246 10.00 5.77 17.78
CA ILE A 246 10.20 4.31 17.84
C ILE A 246 8.91 3.56 18.21
N TRP A 247 8.03 4.15 19.02
CA TRP A 247 6.74 3.56 19.35
C TRP A 247 5.79 3.60 18.15
N GLY A 248 5.83 4.70 17.38
CA GLY A 248 5.06 4.82 16.13
C GLY A 248 5.49 3.80 15.08
N ASP A 249 6.79 3.62 14.92
CA ASP A 249 7.34 2.68 13.95
C ASP A 249 7.03 1.22 14.33
N ILE A 250 7.32 0.83 15.57
CA ILE A 250 7.19 -0.59 16.02
C ILE A 250 5.74 -0.92 16.37
N PHE A 251 5.13 -0.18 17.28
CA PHE A 251 3.78 -0.47 17.77
C PHE A 251 2.68 0.14 16.90
N GLY A 252 3.00 1.11 16.07
CA GLY A 252 2.13 1.62 15.04
C GLY A 252 2.28 0.81 13.74
N VAL A 253 3.32 1.08 12.96
CA VAL A 253 3.48 0.55 11.60
C VAL A 253 3.72 -0.96 11.57
N ALA A 254 4.69 -1.48 12.32
CA ALA A 254 4.99 -2.92 12.29
C ALA A 254 3.85 -3.75 12.90
N LEU A 255 3.21 -3.28 13.98
CA LEU A 255 2.06 -3.97 14.57
C LEU A 255 0.80 -3.84 13.68
N PHE A 256 0.60 -2.72 12.97
CA PHE A 256 -0.42 -2.59 11.94
C PHE A 256 -0.26 -3.69 10.88
N ALA A 257 0.96 -3.85 10.34
CA ALA A 257 1.23 -4.88 9.33
C ALA A 257 1.02 -6.30 9.89
N ALA A 258 1.39 -6.56 11.15
CA ALA A 258 1.17 -7.84 11.81
C ALA A 258 -0.34 -8.13 12.00
N THR A 259 -1.10 -7.16 12.49
CA THR A 259 -2.57 -7.31 12.68
C THR A 259 -3.31 -7.47 11.36
N LEU A 260 -2.87 -6.79 10.30
CA LEU A 260 -3.35 -6.96 8.94
C LEU A 260 -3.10 -8.39 8.45
N GLY A 261 -1.89 -8.92 8.64
CA GLY A 261 -1.54 -10.30 8.31
C GLY A 261 -2.35 -11.33 9.09
N ILE A 262 -2.56 -11.09 10.40
CA ILE A 262 -3.41 -11.95 11.27
C ILE A 262 -4.86 -11.96 10.74
N GLY A 263 -5.43 -10.79 10.40
CA GLY A 263 -6.79 -10.70 9.87
C GLY A 263 -6.97 -11.50 8.57
N ARG A 264 -6.03 -11.39 7.63
CA ARG A 264 -6.02 -12.19 6.38
C ARG A 264 -5.90 -13.68 6.65
N SER A 265 -4.99 -14.08 7.55
CA SER A 265 -4.78 -15.49 7.91
C SER A 265 -5.99 -16.08 8.63
N LEU A 266 -6.63 -15.31 9.50
CA LEU A 266 -7.84 -15.74 10.21
C LEU A 266 -8.99 -15.95 9.22
N TYR A 267 -9.18 -15.00 8.28
CA TYR A 267 -10.20 -15.17 7.25
C TYR A 267 -9.93 -16.41 6.37
N ALA A 268 -8.70 -16.66 5.98
CA ALA A 268 -8.35 -17.83 5.19
C ALA A 268 -8.69 -19.16 5.89
N LYS A 269 -8.62 -19.20 7.23
CA LYS A 269 -8.91 -20.42 8.02
C LYS A 269 -10.40 -20.62 8.32
N ILE A 270 -11.09 -19.56 8.71
CA ILE A 270 -12.46 -19.65 9.24
C ILE A 270 -13.45 -18.70 8.56
N GLY A 271 -12.98 -17.92 7.57
CA GLY A 271 -13.78 -16.88 6.93
C GLY A 271 -15.01 -17.45 6.23
N LYS A 272 -16.15 -16.80 6.47
CA LYS A 272 -17.44 -17.06 5.82
C LYS A 272 -18.10 -15.71 5.59
N ASN A 273 -18.89 -15.59 4.52
CA ASN A 273 -19.66 -14.39 4.24
C ASN A 273 -18.78 -13.11 4.17
N ILE A 274 -18.04 -13.02 3.06
CA ILE A 274 -17.05 -11.93 2.85
C ILE A 274 -17.69 -10.54 2.97
N GLU A 275 -18.93 -10.33 2.54
CA GLU A 275 -19.62 -9.04 2.59
C GLU A 275 -19.84 -8.58 4.04
N LYS A 276 -20.13 -9.53 4.95
CA LYS A 276 -20.25 -9.24 6.39
C LYS A 276 -18.89 -8.85 6.97
N VAL A 277 -17.82 -9.52 6.55
CA VAL A 277 -16.45 -9.22 7.01
C VAL A 277 -16.02 -7.84 6.53
N LEU A 278 -16.29 -7.48 5.28
CA LEU A 278 -16.03 -6.14 4.73
C LEU A 278 -16.78 -5.05 5.49
N LEU A 279 -18.07 -5.28 5.78
CA LEU A 279 -18.89 -4.37 6.56
C LEU A 279 -18.34 -4.15 7.98
N LEU A 280 -18.05 -5.22 8.70
CA LEU A 280 -17.53 -5.15 10.07
C LEU A 280 -16.11 -4.58 10.11
N GLY A 281 -15.27 -4.92 9.13
CA GLY A 281 -13.94 -4.36 8.98
C GLY A 281 -13.98 -2.85 8.74
N SER A 282 -14.85 -2.40 7.85
CA SER A 282 -15.02 -0.96 7.57
C SER A 282 -15.55 -0.19 8.78
N LEU A 283 -16.51 -0.76 9.50
CA LEU A 283 -17.04 -0.19 10.75
C LEU A 283 -15.94 -0.11 11.82
N GLY A 284 -15.19 -1.20 12.03
CA GLY A 284 -14.07 -1.23 12.98
C GLY A 284 -12.98 -0.23 12.62
N ALA A 285 -12.62 -0.12 11.35
CA ALA A 285 -11.66 0.87 10.88
C ALA A 285 -12.15 2.30 11.16
N THR A 286 -13.42 2.59 10.89
CA THR A 286 -14.01 3.90 11.21
C THR A 286 -13.86 4.23 12.69
N VAL A 287 -14.19 3.28 13.58
CA VAL A 287 -14.04 3.46 15.03
C VAL A 287 -12.57 3.71 15.40
N CYS A 288 -11.63 2.94 14.83
CA CYS A 288 -10.20 3.12 15.08
C CYS A 288 -9.71 4.52 14.67
N TYR A 289 -10.08 4.99 13.49
CA TYR A 289 -9.75 6.35 13.05
C TYR A 289 -10.31 7.44 13.97
N LEU A 290 -11.56 7.28 14.41
CA LEU A 290 -12.19 8.22 15.36
C LEU A 290 -11.49 8.17 16.73
N VAL A 291 -11.15 7.00 17.24
CA VAL A 291 -10.40 6.85 18.49
C VAL A 291 -9.02 7.50 18.38
N ALA A 292 -8.30 7.22 17.29
CA ALA A 292 -6.98 7.82 17.06
C ALA A 292 -7.05 9.35 17.05
N ALA A 293 -8.04 9.94 16.39
CA ALA A 293 -8.16 11.39 16.23
C ALA A 293 -8.73 12.13 17.44
N LEU A 294 -9.72 11.54 18.12
CA LEU A 294 -10.53 12.25 19.13
C LEU A 294 -10.17 11.93 20.58
N VAL A 295 -9.64 10.72 20.85
CA VAL A 295 -9.32 10.35 22.23
C VAL A 295 -8.03 11.05 22.68
N GLY A 296 -8.09 11.73 23.81
CA GLY A 296 -6.98 12.52 24.35
C GLY A 296 -5.83 11.69 24.94
N LEU A 297 -6.03 10.39 25.18
CA LEU A 297 -5.00 9.49 25.75
C LEU A 297 -4.15 8.86 24.64
N PRO A 298 -2.84 9.19 24.53
CA PRO A 298 -1.99 8.78 23.42
C PRO A 298 -1.94 7.27 23.18
N ILE A 299 -1.98 6.47 24.26
CA ILE A 299 -1.89 5.01 24.17
C ILE A 299 -3.10 4.40 23.42
N PHE A 300 -4.31 4.96 23.60
CA PHE A 300 -5.49 4.50 22.86
C PHE A 300 -5.39 4.86 21.39
N GLY A 301 -4.81 6.02 21.06
CA GLY A 301 -4.51 6.41 19.69
C GLY A 301 -3.54 5.42 19.03
N LEU A 302 -2.45 5.06 19.72
CA LEU A 302 -1.48 4.08 19.23
C LEU A 302 -2.11 2.69 19.01
N ILE A 303 -2.90 2.20 19.97
CA ILE A 303 -3.60 0.92 19.84
C ILE A 303 -4.60 0.96 18.67
N ALA A 304 -5.32 2.06 18.51
CA ALA A 304 -6.26 2.24 17.42
C ALA A 304 -5.55 2.24 16.05
N CYS A 305 -4.41 2.92 15.93
CA CYS A 305 -3.57 2.87 14.71
C CYS A 305 -3.17 1.43 14.38
N ALA A 306 -2.64 0.69 15.34
CA ALA A 306 -2.22 -0.70 15.17
C ALA A 306 -3.39 -1.63 14.81
N PHE A 307 -4.54 -1.49 15.51
CA PHE A 307 -5.69 -2.35 15.30
C PHE A 307 -6.46 -2.03 14.01
N THR A 308 -6.28 -0.84 13.45
CA THR A 308 -6.80 -0.51 12.12
C THR A 308 -6.34 -1.53 11.09
N GLY A 309 -5.08 -2.03 11.17
CA GLY A 309 -4.56 -3.07 10.28
C GLY A 309 -5.45 -4.32 10.25
N PHE A 310 -5.90 -4.81 11.41
CA PHE A 310 -6.83 -5.94 11.49
C PHE A 310 -8.16 -5.61 10.80
N CYS A 311 -8.72 -4.45 11.08
CA CYS A 311 -10.01 -4.02 10.56
C CYS A 311 -10.01 -3.89 9.03
N VAL A 312 -8.95 -3.31 8.44
CA VAL A 312 -8.85 -3.11 6.99
C VAL A 312 -8.36 -4.34 6.23
N SER A 313 -7.90 -5.37 6.92
CA SER A 313 -7.18 -6.53 6.36
C SER A 313 -7.87 -7.18 5.16
N MET A 314 -9.19 -7.22 5.14
CA MET A 314 -9.97 -7.83 4.07
C MET A 314 -10.59 -6.82 3.10
N LEU A 315 -10.46 -5.51 3.33
CA LEU A 315 -11.12 -4.51 2.48
C LEU A 315 -10.60 -4.56 1.03
N TRP A 316 -9.31 -4.78 0.85
CA TRP A 316 -8.72 -4.97 -0.47
C TRP A 316 -9.02 -6.36 -1.06
N PRO A 317 -8.51 -7.48 -0.50
CA PRO A 317 -8.70 -8.80 -1.09
C PRO A 317 -10.17 -9.23 -1.12
N GLY A 318 -10.96 -8.86 -0.13
CA GLY A 318 -12.39 -9.18 -0.10
C GLY A 318 -13.19 -8.45 -1.16
N SER A 319 -12.81 -7.21 -1.51
CA SER A 319 -13.44 -6.48 -2.61
C SER A 319 -13.18 -7.16 -3.96
N LEU A 320 -11.99 -7.76 -4.16
CA LEU A 320 -11.70 -8.59 -5.33
C LEU A 320 -12.62 -9.81 -5.40
N VAL A 321 -12.84 -10.50 -4.28
CA VAL A 321 -13.75 -11.65 -4.22
C VAL A 321 -15.18 -11.24 -4.59
N VAL A 322 -15.69 -10.15 -4.02
CA VAL A 322 -17.03 -9.63 -4.33
C VAL A 322 -17.13 -9.19 -5.78
N SER A 323 -16.08 -8.62 -6.35
CA SER A 323 -16.08 -8.20 -7.75
C SER A 323 -16.19 -9.39 -8.71
N ALA A 324 -15.49 -10.48 -8.43
CA ALA A 324 -15.58 -11.71 -9.22
C ALA A 324 -16.99 -12.34 -9.16
N GLU A 325 -17.67 -12.28 -8.00
CA GLU A 325 -19.07 -12.74 -7.88
C GLU A 325 -20.07 -11.83 -8.63
N LYS A 326 -19.87 -10.51 -8.59
CA LYS A 326 -20.81 -9.53 -9.19
C LYS A 326 -20.63 -9.34 -10.70
N VAL A 327 -19.40 -9.51 -11.19
CA VAL A 327 -19.03 -9.34 -12.61
C VAL A 327 -18.27 -10.57 -13.10
N PRO A 328 -18.92 -11.75 -13.18
CA PRO A 328 -18.24 -13.01 -13.52
C PRO A 328 -17.58 -13.00 -14.91
N THR A 329 -18.11 -12.19 -15.82
CA THR A 329 -17.59 -12.04 -17.19
C THR A 329 -16.46 -11.02 -17.30
N GLY A 330 -16.05 -10.39 -16.18
CA GLY A 330 -15.07 -9.30 -16.19
C GLY A 330 -13.63 -9.75 -16.41
N GLY A 331 -13.29 -10.99 -16.00
CA GLY A 331 -11.97 -11.59 -16.23
C GLY A 331 -10.81 -10.65 -15.86
N VAL A 332 -9.77 -10.64 -16.69
CA VAL A 332 -8.56 -9.82 -16.52
C VAL A 332 -8.87 -8.32 -16.44
N PHE A 333 -9.85 -7.85 -17.24
CA PHE A 333 -10.27 -6.44 -17.22
C PHE A 333 -10.74 -6.00 -15.82
N MET A 334 -11.58 -6.83 -15.18
CA MET A 334 -12.10 -6.49 -13.85
C MET A 334 -10.97 -6.43 -12.79
N TYR A 335 -10.03 -7.37 -12.83
CA TYR A 335 -8.87 -7.34 -11.93
C TYR A 335 -8.02 -6.09 -12.13
N ALA A 336 -7.75 -5.70 -13.39
CA ALA A 336 -7.01 -4.48 -13.69
C ALA A 336 -7.72 -3.22 -13.19
N MET A 337 -9.05 -3.13 -13.38
CA MET A 337 -9.85 -2.02 -12.87
C MET A 337 -9.88 -1.96 -11.34
N MET A 338 -9.91 -3.13 -10.69
CA MET A 338 -9.86 -3.22 -9.24
C MET A 338 -8.49 -2.79 -8.70
N ALA A 339 -7.38 -3.26 -9.29
CA ALA A 339 -6.04 -2.83 -8.91
C ALA A 339 -5.90 -1.31 -9.05
N ALA A 340 -6.29 -0.77 -10.22
CA ALA A 340 -6.30 0.68 -10.46
C ALA A 340 -7.11 1.47 -9.44
N GLY A 341 -8.29 0.96 -9.06
CA GLY A 341 -9.14 1.59 -8.05
C GLY A 341 -8.50 1.57 -6.66
N GLY A 342 -7.87 0.44 -6.28
CA GLY A 342 -7.16 0.28 -5.02
C GLY A 342 -5.96 1.23 -4.89
N ASP A 343 -5.11 1.27 -5.92
CA ASP A 343 -3.92 2.14 -5.96
C ASP A 343 -4.30 3.62 -5.96
N LEU A 344 -5.37 3.97 -6.67
CA LEU A 344 -5.91 5.34 -6.62
C LEU A 344 -6.35 5.70 -5.20
N GLY A 345 -7.00 4.79 -4.48
CA GLY A 345 -7.34 4.97 -3.07
C GLY A 345 -6.10 5.12 -2.19
N ALA A 346 -5.13 4.22 -2.38
CA ALA A 346 -3.85 4.23 -1.68
C ALA A 346 -3.03 5.50 -1.91
N SER A 347 -3.20 6.16 -3.06
CA SER A 347 -2.54 7.43 -3.36
C SER A 347 -3.30 8.64 -2.81
N VAL A 348 -4.62 8.70 -3.01
CA VAL A 348 -5.45 9.85 -2.63
C VAL A 348 -5.59 9.99 -1.12
N GLY A 349 -5.78 8.88 -0.40
CA GLY A 349 -5.99 8.91 1.05
C GLY A 349 -4.86 9.59 1.82
N PRO A 350 -3.61 9.12 1.71
CA PRO A 350 -2.48 9.75 2.40
C PRO A 350 -2.21 11.20 1.96
N GLN A 351 -2.36 11.51 0.66
CA GLN A 351 -2.20 12.89 0.17
C GLN A 351 -3.20 13.83 0.81
N LEU A 352 -4.44 13.41 0.94
CA LEU A 352 -5.48 14.23 1.54
C LEU A 352 -5.18 14.57 3.00
N VAL A 353 -4.66 13.61 3.77
CA VAL A 353 -4.21 13.87 5.16
C VAL A 353 -3.12 14.93 5.20
N GLY A 354 -2.13 14.88 4.31
CA GLY A 354 -1.06 15.87 4.24
C GLY A 354 -1.60 17.29 3.94
N VAL A 355 -2.45 17.40 2.92
CA VAL A 355 -3.06 18.70 2.54
C VAL A 355 -3.93 19.28 3.66
N ILE A 356 -4.74 18.45 4.31
CA ILE A 356 -5.58 18.89 5.43
C ILE A 356 -4.73 19.31 6.63
N THR A 357 -3.66 18.55 6.91
CA THR A 357 -2.75 18.89 8.01
C THR A 357 -2.14 20.28 7.82
N ASP A 358 -1.58 20.55 6.65
CA ASP A 358 -0.99 21.86 6.35
C ASP A 358 -2.06 22.97 6.35
N GLY A 359 -3.20 22.74 5.69
CA GLY A 359 -4.29 23.72 5.59
C GLY A 359 -4.84 24.13 6.95
N VAL A 360 -5.07 23.16 7.84
CA VAL A 360 -5.56 23.44 9.22
C VAL A 360 -4.48 24.12 10.05
N SER A 361 -3.24 23.62 9.98
CA SER A 361 -2.13 24.17 10.76
C SER A 361 -1.81 25.64 10.40
N ALA A 362 -1.99 26.02 9.15
CA ALA A 362 -1.75 27.37 8.67
C ALA A 362 -2.95 28.31 8.80
N SER A 363 -4.14 27.79 9.10
CA SER A 363 -5.37 28.60 9.18
C SER A 363 -5.48 29.37 10.50
N ALA A 364 -6.08 30.57 10.45
CA ALA A 364 -6.35 31.38 11.64
C ALA A 364 -7.26 30.63 12.63
N TRP A 365 -8.35 30.01 12.13
CA TRP A 365 -9.27 29.24 12.97
C TRP A 365 -8.59 28.01 13.61
N GLY A 366 -7.68 27.36 12.88
CA GLY A 366 -6.89 26.24 13.42
C GLY A 366 -5.96 26.69 14.54
N GLY A 367 -5.34 27.86 14.42
CA GLY A 367 -4.54 28.47 15.47
C GLY A 367 -5.35 28.83 16.72
N GLU A 368 -6.57 29.35 16.58
CA GLU A 368 -7.45 29.68 17.71
C GLU A 368 -8.00 28.41 18.39
N LEU A 369 -8.48 27.45 17.58
CA LEU A 369 -9.03 26.21 18.11
C LEU A 369 -7.98 25.38 18.83
N SER A 370 -6.75 25.33 18.30
CA SER A 370 -5.65 24.61 18.95
C SER A 370 -5.32 25.16 20.33
N LYS A 371 -5.33 26.50 20.50
CA LYS A 371 -5.16 27.15 21.81
C LYS A 371 -6.28 26.77 22.77
N THR A 372 -7.53 26.78 22.30
CA THR A 372 -8.70 26.39 23.11
C THR A 372 -8.63 24.95 23.59
N LEU A 373 -8.12 24.06 22.74
CA LEU A 373 -7.94 22.63 23.04
C LEU A 373 -6.65 22.31 23.80
N GLY A 374 -5.75 23.29 23.99
CA GLY A 374 -4.46 23.07 24.68
C GLY A 374 -3.48 22.19 23.89
N ILE A 375 -3.57 22.18 22.56
CA ILE A 375 -2.71 21.42 21.66
C ILE A 375 -2.03 22.36 20.64
N THR A 376 -1.03 21.88 19.91
CA THR A 376 -0.41 22.66 18.85
C THR A 376 -1.28 22.68 17.59
N ALA A 377 -1.11 23.71 16.73
CA ALA A 377 -1.81 23.78 15.44
C ALA A 377 -1.46 22.59 14.55
N GLU A 378 -0.20 22.10 14.62
CA GLU A 378 0.26 20.89 13.92
C GLU A 378 -0.49 19.64 14.40
N GLN A 379 -0.64 19.47 15.72
CA GLN A 379 -1.41 18.36 16.30
C GLN A 379 -2.87 18.39 15.85
N LEU A 380 -3.48 19.59 15.87
CA LEU A 380 -4.85 19.78 15.40
C LEU A 380 -4.96 19.43 13.91
N GLY A 381 -4.02 19.88 13.08
CA GLY A 381 -3.97 19.59 11.66
C GLY A 381 -3.91 18.08 11.38
N MET A 382 -3.00 17.36 12.04
CA MET A 382 -2.87 15.91 11.89
C MET A 382 -4.11 15.14 12.38
N LYS A 383 -4.69 15.54 13.52
CA LYS A 383 -5.94 14.95 14.04
C LYS A 383 -7.10 15.18 13.08
N THR A 384 -7.21 16.39 12.51
CA THR A 384 -8.22 16.70 11.49
C THR A 384 -7.99 15.90 10.22
N GLY A 385 -6.73 15.73 9.77
CA GLY A 385 -6.37 14.86 8.66
C GLY A 385 -6.83 13.43 8.87
N MET A 386 -6.61 12.86 10.07
CA MET A 386 -7.11 11.52 10.43
C MET A 386 -8.64 11.45 10.50
N LEU A 387 -9.33 12.50 10.95
CA LEU A 387 -10.80 12.57 10.90
C LEU A 387 -11.32 12.56 9.46
N VAL A 388 -10.67 13.27 8.56
CA VAL A 388 -10.99 13.22 7.12
C VAL A 388 -10.68 11.82 6.57
N GLY A 389 -9.56 11.21 6.99
CA GLY A 389 -9.24 9.81 6.68
C GLY A 389 -10.32 8.82 7.11
N ALA A 390 -11.01 9.08 8.24
CA ALA A 390 -12.12 8.25 8.71
C ALA A 390 -13.32 8.22 7.76
N LEU A 391 -13.45 9.20 6.86
CA LEU A 391 -14.54 9.23 5.86
C LEU A 391 -14.44 8.07 4.88
N PHE A 392 -13.24 7.60 4.54
CA PHE A 392 -13.08 6.47 3.63
C PHE A 392 -13.71 5.19 4.18
N PRO A 393 -13.34 4.67 5.36
CA PRO A 393 -14.01 3.50 5.90
C PRO A 393 -15.48 3.78 6.28
N LEU A 394 -15.85 4.99 6.68
CA LEU A 394 -17.23 5.35 6.96
C LEU A 394 -18.13 5.23 5.73
N VAL A 395 -17.71 5.79 4.58
CA VAL A 395 -18.41 5.61 3.30
C VAL A 395 -18.41 4.15 2.91
N GLY A 396 -17.29 3.43 3.16
CA GLY A 396 -17.16 1.99 2.98
C GLY A 396 -18.24 1.19 3.71
N VAL A 397 -18.63 1.60 4.93
CA VAL A 397 -19.72 0.94 5.68
C VAL A 397 -21.02 0.92 4.85
N PHE A 398 -21.39 2.02 4.22
CA PHE A 398 -22.61 2.09 3.40
C PHE A 398 -22.50 1.25 2.13
N VAL A 399 -21.34 1.26 1.46
CA VAL A 399 -21.10 0.46 0.26
C VAL A 399 -21.15 -1.03 0.59
N PHE A 400 -20.43 -1.48 1.63
CA PHE A 400 -20.39 -2.88 2.04
C PHE A 400 -21.72 -3.36 2.65
N LEU A 401 -22.45 -2.47 3.31
CA LEU A 401 -23.83 -2.75 3.74
C LEU A 401 -24.72 -3.03 2.54
N SER A 402 -24.61 -2.25 1.46
CA SER A 402 -25.37 -2.49 0.23
C SER A 402 -25.05 -3.86 -0.38
N PHE A 403 -23.78 -4.29 -0.39
CA PHE A 403 -23.37 -5.62 -0.83
C PHE A 403 -23.99 -6.72 0.04
N TYR A 404 -23.89 -6.57 1.36
CA TYR A 404 -24.42 -7.53 2.32
C TYR A 404 -25.95 -7.70 2.21
N LEU A 405 -26.69 -6.60 2.09
CA LEU A 405 -28.14 -6.63 1.95
C LEU A 405 -28.56 -7.22 0.58
N SER A 406 -27.85 -6.90 -0.49
CA SER A 406 -28.10 -7.46 -1.81
C SER A 406 -27.96 -9.00 -1.82
N LYS A 407 -26.90 -9.52 -1.19
CA LYS A 407 -26.67 -10.98 -1.07
C LYS A 407 -27.79 -11.65 -0.26
N ARG A 408 -28.20 -11.06 0.85
CA ARG A 408 -29.33 -11.57 1.65
C ARG A 408 -30.64 -11.60 0.90
N LYS A 409 -30.92 -10.57 0.09
CA LYS A 409 -32.12 -10.49 -0.72
C LYS A 409 -32.14 -11.58 -1.79
N ASN A 410 -31.01 -11.82 -2.44
CA ASN A 410 -30.88 -12.87 -3.44
C ASN A 410 -31.00 -14.27 -2.85
N ALA A 411 -30.45 -14.50 -1.64
CA ALA A 411 -30.57 -15.76 -0.92
C ALA A 411 -32.00 -16.06 -0.43
N LYS A 412 -32.89 -15.05 -0.34
CA LYS A 412 -34.29 -15.20 0.08
C LYS A 412 -35.28 -15.31 -1.08
N LYS A 413 -34.84 -15.14 -2.34
CA LYS A 413 -35.71 -15.41 -3.50
C LYS A 413 -35.91 -16.93 -3.58
N PRO A 414 -37.16 -17.45 -3.52
CA PRO A 414 -37.39 -18.87 -3.62
C PRO A 414 -36.92 -19.43 -4.97
N LEU A 415 -36.62 -20.72 -5.00
CA LEU A 415 -36.34 -21.55 -6.18
C LEU A 415 -37.57 -21.70 -7.14
N GLU A 416 -38.30 -20.64 -7.31
CA GLU A 416 -39.43 -20.61 -8.26
C GLU A 416 -38.94 -20.02 -9.58
N GLN A 417 -38.16 -20.76 -10.31
CA GLN A 417 -37.97 -20.71 -11.77
C GLN A 417 -36.67 -21.44 -12.15
N LYS A 418 -36.74 -22.76 -12.09
CA LYS A 418 -35.95 -23.63 -12.96
C LYS A 418 -36.85 -24.47 -13.82
#